data_d0ec889a8a354af81bbf60d6349f5f0f
#
_entry.id   d0ec889a8a354af81bbf60d6349f5f0f
#
_cell.length_a   1.000
_cell.length_b   1.000
_cell.length_c   1.000
_cell.angle_alpha   90.00
_cell.angle_beta   90.00
_cell.angle_gamma   90.00
#
_symmetry.space_group_name_H-M   'P 1'
#
loop_
_entity.id
_entity.type
_entity.pdbx_description
1 polymer ?
#
loop_
_entity_poly.entity_id
_entity_poly.type
_entity_poly.pdbx_seq_one_letter_code
_entity_poly.pdbx_strand_id
1 'polypeptide(L)'
;MEQNHTYFHVSHFVFNAFPGFQDGTSRMIIFAVFLMGFTATLFGNLIFLTVMVLDNRLHVPMYYFIGNLAVLDLFIPSATIPEMLYYLISDDNVINFGSCVTQMTSIMIFRITESCLLGIMAYDRYQAVCWPLHYPTVMTNKQAVRLSACCWVTGIMMSLFLASWVFMTPFCGPNKIDHYCCELIAITALACADVTVQDAINFVGAMIATSVTLLFIGFSYGKIGVSVLKVASSQECWKAYSTCTSHLFVITIFYLVAAAVFISYRVPGFSIDARVLAGVVQNILPPLVNPLIYCLKTKEVRVSLLKSLKRMTVVTNRI
;
A
#
# COMPACT_ATOMS: atom_id res chain seq x y z
N MET A 1 -25.20 22.95 -36.26
CA MET A 1 -25.93 21.77 -35.72
C MET A 1 -25.30 21.47 -34.35
N GLU A 2 -25.88 22.02 -33.28
CA GLU A 2 -25.55 21.68 -31.92
C GLU A 2 -26.01 20.26 -31.65
N GLN A 3 -25.04 19.34 -31.52
CA GLN A 3 -25.38 18.03 -30.96
C GLN A 3 -25.69 18.24 -29.49
N ASN A 4 -26.99 18.16 -29.16
CA ASN A 4 -27.47 17.99 -27.80
C ASN A 4 -26.86 16.68 -27.24
N HIS A 5 -25.66 16.74 -26.67
CA HIS A 5 -25.12 15.67 -25.85
C HIS A 5 -25.95 15.61 -24.56
N THR A 6 -26.99 14.81 -24.56
CA THR A 6 -27.61 14.32 -23.32
C THR A 6 -26.52 13.59 -22.54
N TYR A 7 -25.96 14.27 -21.56
CA TYR A 7 -25.02 13.66 -20.62
C TYR A 7 -25.75 12.59 -19.82
N PHE A 8 -25.59 11.34 -20.23
CA PHE A 8 -26.04 10.21 -19.41
C PHE A 8 -25.11 10.11 -18.21
N HIS A 9 -25.62 10.44 -17.04
CA HIS A 9 -24.92 10.20 -15.81
C HIS A 9 -24.82 8.69 -15.62
N VAL A 10 -23.60 8.12 -15.71
CA VAL A 10 -23.36 6.71 -15.41
C VAL A 10 -23.67 6.50 -13.93
N SER A 11 -24.71 5.72 -13.63
CA SER A 11 -25.13 5.41 -12.27
C SER A 11 -24.37 4.24 -11.66
N HIS A 12 -23.80 3.38 -12.49
CA HIS A 12 -23.09 2.17 -12.08
C HIS A 12 -22.00 1.79 -13.08
N PHE A 13 -21.00 1.08 -12.61
CA PHE A 13 -19.93 0.45 -13.40
C PHE A 13 -20.03 -1.06 -13.33
N VAL A 14 -19.45 -1.74 -14.32
CA VAL A 14 -19.41 -3.19 -14.42
C VAL A 14 -17.94 -3.63 -14.47
N PHE A 15 -17.53 -4.44 -13.53
CA PHE A 15 -16.15 -4.94 -13.51
C PHE A 15 -15.93 -6.06 -14.52
N ASN A 16 -14.78 -6.04 -15.17
CA ASN A 16 -14.31 -7.07 -16.09
C ASN A 16 -12.98 -7.61 -15.57
N ALA A 17 -13.04 -8.25 -14.40
CA ALA A 17 -11.89 -8.90 -13.81
C ALA A 17 -11.68 -10.30 -14.41
N PHE A 18 -10.45 -10.62 -14.79
CA PHE A 18 -10.02 -11.92 -15.31
C PHE A 18 -10.84 -12.46 -16.49
N PRO A 19 -11.00 -11.70 -17.60
CA PRO A 19 -11.78 -12.14 -18.75
C PRO A 19 -11.29 -13.44 -19.41
N GLY A 20 -10.00 -13.80 -19.26
CA GLY A 20 -9.43 -15.05 -19.75
C GLY A 20 -9.69 -16.27 -18.86
N PHE A 21 -10.22 -16.09 -17.63
CA PHE A 21 -10.44 -17.16 -16.65
C PHE A 21 -11.90 -17.22 -16.20
N GLN A 22 -12.81 -17.42 -17.18
CA GLN A 22 -14.25 -17.42 -16.91
C GLN A 22 -14.82 -18.80 -16.59
N ASP A 23 -14.03 -19.87 -16.76
CA ASP A 23 -14.44 -21.22 -16.39
C ASP A 23 -14.50 -21.39 -14.86
N GLY A 24 -15.48 -22.16 -14.37
CA GLY A 24 -15.73 -22.31 -12.93
C GLY A 24 -14.51 -22.82 -12.15
N THR A 25 -13.68 -23.67 -12.74
CA THR A 25 -12.48 -24.20 -12.06
C THR A 25 -11.42 -23.10 -11.85
N SER A 26 -11.12 -22.32 -12.89
CA SER A 26 -10.14 -21.23 -12.80
C SER A 26 -10.62 -20.14 -11.83
N ARG A 27 -11.90 -19.75 -11.88
CA ARG A 27 -12.50 -18.80 -10.92
C ARG A 27 -12.35 -19.27 -9.47
N MET A 28 -12.62 -20.55 -9.18
CA MET A 28 -12.47 -21.12 -7.85
C MET A 28 -11.02 -21.20 -7.37
N ILE A 29 -10.07 -21.50 -8.27
CA ILE A 29 -8.64 -21.48 -7.93
C ILE A 29 -8.19 -20.06 -7.59
N ILE A 30 -8.54 -19.06 -8.42
CA ILE A 30 -8.24 -17.66 -8.21
C ILE A 30 -8.84 -17.18 -6.88
N PHE A 31 -10.12 -17.50 -6.61
CA PHE A 31 -10.79 -17.21 -5.36
C PHE A 31 -10.05 -17.77 -4.16
N ALA A 32 -9.71 -19.08 -4.18
CA ALA A 32 -9.05 -19.74 -3.07
C ALA A 32 -7.65 -19.15 -2.78
N VAL A 33 -6.86 -18.89 -3.81
CA VAL A 33 -5.51 -18.32 -3.68
C VAL A 33 -5.57 -16.92 -3.07
N PHE A 34 -6.45 -16.05 -3.57
CA PHE A 34 -6.54 -14.68 -3.06
C PHE A 34 -7.24 -14.60 -1.69
N LEU A 35 -8.19 -15.48 -1.40
CA LEU A 35 -8.75 -15.59 -0.05
C LEU A 35 -7.68 -16.01 0.97
N MET A 36 -6.83 -16.98 0.64
CA MET A 36 -5.72 -17.37 1.51
C MET A 36 -4.72 -16.23 1.72
N GLY A 37 -4.34 -15.54 0.65
CA GLY A 37 -3.44 -14.37 0.73
C GLY A 37 -4.04 -13.25 1.57
N PHE A 38 -5.30 -12.92 1.37
CA PHE A 38 -6.02 -11.89 2.12
C PHE A 38 -6.12 -12.24 3.61
N THR A 39 -6.57 -13.45 3.94
CA THR A 39 -6.67 -13.89 5.35
C THR A 39 -5.31 -13.91 6.03
N ALA A 40 -4.26 -14.42 5.38
CA ALA A 40 -2.90 -14.41 5.91
C ALA A 40 -2.39 -12.97 6.17
N THR A 41 -2.70 -12.03 5.27
CA THR A 41 -2.37 -10.61 5.44
C THR A 41 -3.05 -10.02 6.67
N LEU A 42 -4.37 -10.25 6.83
CA LEU A 42 -5.11 -9.75 7.99
C LEU A 42 -4.55 -10.32 9.30
N PHE A 43 -4.37 -11.63 9.38
CA PHE A 43 -3.84 -12.28 10.59
C PHE A 43 -2.43 -11.80 10.93
N GLY A 44 -1.53 -11.71 9.95
CA GLY A 44 -0.16 -11.27 10.16
C GLY A 44 -0.07 -9.86 10.74
N ASN A 45 -0.81 -8.92 10.16
CA ASN A 45 -0.81 -7.53 10.61
C ASN A 45 -1.54 -7.33 11.94
N LEU A 46 -2.66 -8.03 12.18
CA LEU A 46 -3.35 -7.99 13.46
C LEU A 46 -2.49 -8.54 14.61
N ILE A 47 -1.79 -9.66 14.39
CA ILE A 47 -0.84 -10.22 15.36
C ILE A 47 0.27 -9.21 15.64
N PHE A 48 0.86 -8.62 14.59
CA PHE A 48 1.92 -7.62 14.74
C PHE A 48 1.44 -6.42 15.58
N LEU A 49 0.28 -5.83 15.24
CA LEU A 49 -0.30 -4.70 15.98
C LEU A 49 -0.60 -5.07 17.43
N THR A 50 -1.15 -6.25 17.68
CA THR A 50 -1.42 -6.73 19.04
C THR A 50 -0.13 -6.82 19.87
N VAL A 51 0.92 -7.41 19.31
CA VAL A 51 2.23 -7.51 19.99
C VAL A 51 2.81 -6.12 20.25
N MET A 52 2.69 -5.20 19.30
CA MET A 52 3.18 -3.83 19.42
C MET A 52 2.47 -3.07 20.55
N VAL A 53 1.15 -3.23 20.70
CA VAL A 53 0.37 -2.57 21.77
C VAL A 53 0.69 -3.19 23.13
N LEU A 54 0.90 -4.49 23.23
CA LEU A 54 1.09 -5.20 24.49
C LEU A 54 2.51 -5.10 25.06
N ASP A 55 3.51 -4.76 24.27
CA ASP A 55 4.91 -4.66 24.74
C ASP A 55 5.45 -3.24 24.65
N ASN A 56 5.53 -2.60 25.82
CA ASN A 56 6.03 -1.21 25.96
C ASN A 56 7.46 -1.01 25.39
N ARG A 57 8.25 -2.07 25.24
CA ARG A 57 9.59 -1.99 24.62
C ARG A 57 9.53 -1.64 23.14
N LEU A 58 8.38 -1.86 22.51
CA LEU A 58 8.12 -1.49 21.12
C LEU A 58 7.53 -0.08 20.97
N HIS A 59 7.38 0.68 22.05
CA HIS A 59 6.87 2.07 22.01
C HIS A 59 8.00 3.08 21.74
N VAL A 60 8.72 2.89 20.64
CA VAL A 60 9.75 3.79 20.13
C VAL A 60 9.42 4.27 18.72
N PRO A 61 9.95 5.41 18.26
CA PRO A 61 9.54 6.08 17.00
C PRO A 61 9.40 5.16 15.80
N MET A 62 10.39 4.32 15.55
CA MET A 62 10.37 3.37 14.42
C MET A 62 9.14 2.47 14.42
N TYR A 63 8.76 1.93 15.58
CA TYR A 63 7.62 1.01 15.64
C TYR A 63 6.27 1.74 15.51
N TYR A 64 6.19 3.04 15.83
CA TYR A 64 5.01 3.84 15.47
C TYR A 64 4.81 3.92 13.96
N PHE A 65 5.88 4.11 13.19
CA PHE A 65 5.80 4.10 11.72
C PHE A 65 5.42 2.72 11.17
N ILE A 66 6.06 1.66 11.66
CA ILE A 66 5.73 0.28 11.27
C ILE A 66 4.28 -0.07 11.66
N GLY A 67 3.80 0.41 12.81
CA GLY A 67 2.40 0.23 13.22
C GLY A 67 1.42 0.93 12.28
N ASN A 68 1.73 2.16 11.85
CA ASN A 68 0.94 2.83 10.81
C ASN A 68 0.95 2.08 9.49
N LEU A 69 2.10 1.52 9.09
CA LEU A 69 2.20 0.68 7.91
C LEU A 69 1.33 -0.58 8.05
N ALA A 70 1.35 -1.26 9.21
CA ALA A 70 0.49 -2.42 9.46
C ALA A 70 -1.02 -2.07 9.44
N VAL A 71 -1.40 -0.85 9.85
CA VAL A 71 -2.78 -0.36 9.70
C VAL A 71 -3.15 -0.18 8.23
N LEU A 72 -2.27 0.38 7.41
CA LEU A 72 -2.47 0.49 5.97
C LEU A 72 -2.54 -0.89 5.29
N ASP A 73 -1.69 -1.83 5.73
CA ASP A 73 -1.66 -3.22 5.29
C ASP A 73 -2.96 -3.99 5.60
N LEU A 74 -3.73 -3.55 6.58
CA LEU A 74 -5.09 -4.04 6.83
C LEU A 74 -6.12 -3.35 5.93
N PHE A 75 -6.04 -2.04 5.74
CA PHE A 75 -7.07 -1.28 5.06
C PHE A 75 -7.02 -1.43 3.53
N ILE A 76 -5.83 -1.43 2.91
CA ILE A 76 -5.70 -1.52 1.45
C ILE A 76 -6.34 -2.80 0.91
N PRO A 77 -5.97 -4.01 1.36
CA PRO A 77 -6.61 -5.22 0.87
C PRO A 77 -8.08 -5.33 1.30
N SER A 78 -8.46 -4.80 2.47
CA SER A 78 -9.86 -4.82 2.91
C SER A 78 -10.78 -3.92 2.07
N ALA A 79 -10.24 -2.88 1.45
CA ALA A 79 -11.00 -2.01 0.55
C ALA A 79 -11.18 -2.61 -0.86
N THR A 80 -10.42 -3.63 -1.25
CA THR A 80 -10.36 -4.10 -2.64
C THR A 80 -10.67 -5.59 -2.80
N ILE A 81 -10.10 -6.44 -1.96
CA ILE A 81 -10.13 -7.90 -2.14
C ILE A 81 -11.51 -8.53 -1.87
N PRO A 82 -12.27 -8.13 -0.81
CA PRO A 82 -13.56 -8.74 -0.55
C PRO A 82 -14.55 -8.61 -1.70
N GLU A 83 -14.58 -7.44 -2.36
CA GLU A 83 -15.44 -7.19 -3.52
C GLU A 83 -15.02 -8.03 -4.72
N MET A 84 -13.71 -8.12 -5.00
CA MET A 84 -13.18 -9.01 -6.04
C MET A 84 -13.55 -10.48 -5.78
N LEU A 85 -13.42 -10.94 -4.54
CA LEU A 85 -13.79 -12.31 -4.16
C LEU A 85 -15.29 -12.55 -4.34
N TYR A 86 -16.12 -11.55 -4.01
CA TYR A 86 -17.57 -11.62 -4.25
C TYR A 86 -17.88 -11.80 -5.74
N TYR A 87 -17.24 -11.04 -6.66
CA TYR A 87 -17.43 -11.17 -8.10
C TYR A 87 -16.96 -12.52 -8.68
N LEU A 88 -15.97 -13.15 -8.05
CA LEU A 88 -15.50 -14.46 -8.51
C LEU A 88 -16.50 -15.60 -8.23
N ILE A 89 -17.39 -15.45 -7.25
CA ILE A 89 -18.38 -16.47 -6.84
C ILE A 89 -19.81 -16.10 -7.21
N SER A 90 -20.12 -14.80 -7.30
CA SER A 90 -21.41 -14.28 -7.75
C SER A 90 -21.26 -13.81 -9.20
N ASP A 91 -22.26 -13.96 -10.04
CA ASP A 91 -22.22 -13.35 -11.38
C ASP A 91 -22.60 -11.86 -11.35
N ASP A 92 -22.69 -11.27 -10.15
CA ASP A 92 -22.97 -9.84 -9.94
C ASP A 92 -21.63 -9.09 -9.82
N ASN A 93 -21.30 -8.36 -10.88
CA ASN A 93 -20.07 -7.58 -11.02
C ASN A 93 -20.35 -6.07 -11.15
N VAL A 94 -21.48 -5.61 -10.60
CA VAL A 94 -21.93 -4.23 -10.69
C VAL A 94 -21.59 -3.44 -9.42
N ILE A 95 -21.03 -2.25 -9.58
CA ILE A 95 -20.80 -1.29 -8.50
C ILE A 95 -21.45 0.04 -8.84
N ASN A 96 -22.11 0.69 -7.87
CA ASN A 96 -22.63 2.03 -8.10
C ASN A 96 -21.52 3.10 -8.14
N PHE A 97 -21.77 4.22 -8.84
CA PHE A 97 -20.81 5.30 -9.03
C PHE A 97 -20.23 5.82 -7.70
N GLY A 98 -21.07 6.07 -6.70
CA GLY A 98 -20.63 6.61 -5.40
C GLY A 98 -19.71 5.65 -4.65
N SER A 99 -20.05 4.35 -4.61
CA SER A 99 -19.20 3.31 -3.99
C SER A 99 -17.87 3.18 -4.72
N CYS A 100 -17.86 3.23 -6.05
CA CYS A 100 -16.67 3.16 -6.87
C CYS A 100 -15.73 4.34 -6.59
N VAL A 101 -16.22 5.58 -6.57
CA VAL A 101 -15.41 6.76 -6.25
C VAL A 101 -14.91 6.73 -4.80
N THR A 102 -15.73 6.24 -3.86
CA THR A 102 -15.32 6.07 -2.46
C THR A 102 -14.20 5.04 -2.33
N GLN A 103 -14.30 3.90 -3.00
CA GLN A 103 -13.26 2.87 -3.03
C GLN A 103 -11.97 3.43 -3.63
N MET A 104 -12.04 4.06 -4.79
CA MET A 104 -10.91 4.72 -5.45
C MET A 104 -10.22 5.74 -4.52
N THR A 105 -10.99 6.63 -3.91
CA THR A 105 -10.47 7.66 -3.01
C THR A 105 -9.77 7.04 -1.80
N SER A 106 -10.36 6.00 -1.21
CA SER A 106 -9.79 5.29 -0.07
C SER A 106 -8.45 4.64 -0.42
N ILE A 107 -8.38 3.94 -1.56
CA ILE A 107 -7.13 3.33 -2.06
C ILE A 107 -6.05 4.39 -2.26
N MET A 108 -6.40 5.54 -2.85
CA MET A 108 -5.45 6.64 -3.07
C MET A 108 -4.94 7.23 -1.74
N ILE A 109 -5.83 7.46 -0.76
CA ILE A 109 -5.43 7.92 0.59
C ILE A 109 -4.37 6.97 1.16
N PHE A 110 -4.65 5.68 1.14
CA PHE A 110 -3.76 4.69 1.74
C PHE A 110 -2.42 4.59 1.00
N ARG A 111 -2.42 4.60 -0.34
CA ARG A 111 -1.20 4.51 -1.15
C ARG A 111 -0.29 5.74 -1.01
N ILE A 112 -0.86 6.94 -1.00
CA ILE A 112 -0.09 8.17 -0.79
C ILE A 112 0.49 8.20 0.62
N THR A 113 -0.31 7.83 1.62
CA THR A 113 0.14 7.75 3.01
C THR A 113 1.26 6.73 3.18
N GLU A 114 1.14 5.56 2.58
CA GLU A 114 2.15 4.49 2.57
C GLU A 114 3.49 4.98 2.00
N SER A 115 3.45 5.62 0.84
CA SER A 115 4.65 6.19 0.20
C SER A 115 5.33 7.26 1.08
N CYS A 116 4.55 8.16 1.69
CA CYS A 116 5.06 9.17 2.60
C CYS A 116 5.71 8.54 3.85
N LEU A 117 5.07 7.52 4.44
CA LEU A 117 5.59 6.79 5.60
C LEU A 117 6.92 6.11 5.29
N LEU A 118 7.05 5.45 4.13
CA LEU A 118 8.31 4.83 3.71
C LEU A 118 9.44 5.86 3.59
N GLY A 119 9.15 7.05 3.09
CA GLY A 119 10.11 8.16 3.07
C GLY A 119 10.53 8.61 4.46
N ILE A 120 9.58 8.79 5.38
CA ILE A 120 9.87 9.18 6.77
C ILE A 120 10.63 8.07 7.51
N MET A 121 10.32 6.80 7.27
CA MET A 121 11.05 5.69 7.84
C MET A 121 12.51 5.64 7.35
N ALA A 122 12.77 6.01 6.09
CA ALA A 122 14.14 6.16 5.59
C ALA A 122 14.88 7.31 6.30
N TYR A 123 14.20 8.41 6.58
CA TYR A 123 14.75 9.51 7.38
C TYR A 123 15.04 9.10 8.82
N ASP A 124 14.12 8.39 9.46
CA ASP A 124 14.31 7.85 10.81
C ASP A 124 15.58 6.98 10.87
N ARG A 125 15.75 6.09 9.91
CA ARG A 125 16.96 5.25 9.82
C ARG A 125 18.22 6.06 9.59
N TYR A 126 18.18 7.06 8.71
CA TYR A 126 19.30 7.96 8.47
C TYR A 126 19.73 8.68 9.76
N GLN A 127 18.79 9.24 10.51
CA GLN A 127 19.07 9.91 11.78
C GLN A 127 19.64 8.94 12.84
N ALA A 128 19.05 7.75 12.96
CA ALA A 128 19.49 6.76 13.94
C ALA A 128 20.91 6.23 13.70
N VAL A 129 21.33 6.11 12.42
CA VAL A 129 22.64 5.54 12.04
C VAL A 129 23.72 6.62 11.91
N CYS A 130 23.37 7.74 11.24
CA CYS A 130 24.37 8.78 10.95
C CYS A 130 24.56 9.79 12.11
N TRP A 131 23.54 9.97 12.98
CA TRP A 131 23.54 10.94 14.05
C TRP A 131 23.00 10.35 15.37
N PRO A 132 23.57 9.24 15.87
CA PRO A 132 23.02 8.49 17.00
C PRO A 132 22.88 9.29 18.29
N LEU A 133 23.78 10.23 18.55
CA LEU A 133 23.74 11.09 19.75
C LEU A 133 22.62 12.14 19.68
N HIS A 134 22.21 12.57 18.48
CA HIS A 134 21.13 13.55 18.28
C HIS A 134 19.78 12.87 18.06
N TYR A 135 19.78 11.60 17.67
CA TYR A 135 18.55 10.85 17.36
C TYR A 135 17.47 10.94 18.45
N PRO A 136 17.77 10.73 19.75
CA PRO A 136 16.74 10.80 20.81
C PRO A 136 16.12 12.18 21.00
N THR A 137 16.83 13.25 20.61
CA THR A 137 16.32 14.63 20.73
C THR A 137 15.50 15.04 19.53
N VAL A 138 15.82 14.54 18.34
CA VAL A 138 15.13 14.86 17.07
C VAL A 138 13.93 13.96 16.86
N MET A 139 14.11 12.65 17.03
CA MET A 139 13.08 11.65 16.77
C MET A 139 12.47 11.15 18.09
N THR A 140 11.59 11.95 18.66
CA THR A 140 10.80 11.58 19.83
C THR A 140 9.50 10.89 19.41
N ASN A 141 8.83 10.18 20.36
CA ASN A 141 7.51 9.59 20.09
C ASN A 141 6.48 10.64 19.65
N LYS A 142 6.51 11.85 20.23
CA LYS A 142 5.65 12.97 19.81
C LYS A 142 5.93 13.38 18.37
N GLN A 143 7.20 13.42 17.96
CA GLN A 143 7.58 13.75 16.61
C GLN A 143 7.15 12.64 15.62
N ALA A 144 7.29 11.37 15.99
CA ALA A 144 6.83 10.25 15.18
C ALA A 144 5.31 10.31 14.93
N VAL A 145 4.52 10.61 15.97
CA VAL A 145 3.06 10.80 15.83
C VAL A 145 2.74 11.99 14.91
N ARG A 146 3.43 13.13 15.06
CA ARG A 146 3.22 14.30 14.20
C ARG A 146 3.54 14.01 12.74
N LEU A 147 4.67 13.36 12.47
CA LEU A 147 5.08 12.98 11.11
C LEU A 147 4.10 11.99 10.49
N SER A 148 3.64 11.00 11.26
CA SER A 148 2.60 10.08 10.79
C SER A 148 1.30 10.82 10.47
N ALA A 149 0.85 11.72 11.34
CA ALA A 149 -0.34 12.54 11.09
C ALA A 149 -0.20 13.40 9.83
N CYS A 150 0.98 13.99 9.58
CA CYS A 150 1.26 14.72 8.34
C CYS A 150 1.12 13.82 7.10
N CYS A 151 1.59 12.56 7.16
CA CYS A 151 1.42 11.62 6.05
C CYS A 151 -0.06 11.36 5.76
N TRP A 152 -0.87 11.11 6.79
CA TRP A 152 -2.31 10.88 6.64
C TRP A 152 -3.03 12.11 6.09
N VAL A 153 -2.74 13.29 6.61
CA VAL A 153 -3.32 14.56 6.11
C VAL A 153 -2.95 14.77 4.64
N THR A 154 -1.69 14.55 4.27
CA THR A 154 -1.25 14.65 2.87
C THR A 154 -2.00 13.67 1.98
N GLY A 155 -2.11 12.40 2.39
CA GLY A 155 -2.86 11.38 1.67
C GLY A 155 -4.33 11.78 1.47
N ILE A 156 -5.01 12.24 2.52
CA ILE A 156 -6.41 12.68 2.47
C ILE A 156 -6.58 13.88 1.53
N MET A 157 -5.81 14.93 1.70
CA MET A 157 -5.95 16.16 0.92
C MET A 157 -5.69 15.93 -0.57
N MET A 158 -4.63 15.22 -0.91
CA MET A 158 -4.31 14.91 -2.31
C MET A 158 -5.37 14.02 -2.95
N SER A 159 -5.85 13.01 -2.23
CA SER A 159 -6.87 12.08 -2.77
C SER A 159 -8.23 12.75 -2.95
N LEU A 160 -8.65 13.62 -2.02
CA LEU A 160 -9.90 14.39 -2.17
C LEU A 160 -9.81 15.36 -3.35
N PHE A 161 -8.66 16.00 -3.56
CA PHE A 161 -8.42 16.85 -4.71
C PHE A 161 -8.60 16.08 -6.02
N LEU A 162 -7.97 14.90 -6.15
CA LEU A 162 -8.08 14.07 -7.35
C LEU A 162 -9.51 13.49 -7.52
N ALA A 163 -10.16 13.09 -6.44
CA ALA A 163 -11.54 12.60 -6.47
C ALA A 163 -12.52 13.69 -6.95
N SER A 164 -12.30 14.96 -6.58
CA SER A 164 -13.15 16.06 -7.04
C SER A 164 -13.18 16.18 -8.57
N TRP A 165 -12.08 15.88 -9.24
CA TRP A 165 -12.02 15.86 -10.70
C TRP A 165 -12.85 14.74 -11.31
N VAL A 166 -12.81 13.55 -10.70
CA VAL A 166 -13.63 12.41 -11.17
C VAL A 166 -15.12 12.71 -11.06
N PHE A 167 -15.54 13.40 -9.99
CA PHE A 167 -16.93 13.84 -9.85
C PHE A 167 -17.37 14.86 -10.91
N MET A 168 -16.45 15.66 -11.42
CA MET A 168 -16.72 16.66 -12.47
C MET A 168 -16.60 16.10 -13.88
N THR A 169 -16.08 14.89 -14.04
CA THR A 169 -15.82 14.26 -15.32
C THR A 169 -17.11 13.61 -15.84
N PRO A 170 -17.57 13.91 -17.07
CA PRO A 170 -18.70 13.23 -17.68
C PRO A 170 -18.30 11.82 -18.17
N PHE A 171 -19.14 10.84 -17.87
CA PHE A 171 -19.02 9.46 -18.31
C PHE A 171 -20.21 9.12 -19.22
N CYS A 172 -19.96 8.70 -20.47
CA CYS A 172 -21.01 8.54 -21.50
C CYS A 172 -20.95 7.18 -22.22
N GLY A 173 -19.92 6.39 -21.98
CA GLY A 173 -19.64 5.19 -22.76
C GLY A 173 -20.00 3.88 -22.07
N PRO A 174 -19.48 2.78 -22.58
CA PRO A 174 -19.60 1.50 -21.89
C PRO A 174 -19.02 1.68 -20.49
N ASN A 175 -19.82 1.43 -19.48
CA ASN A 175 -19.49 1.54 -18.06
C ASN A 175 -18.67 0.33 -17.55
N LYS A 176 -17.84 -0.25 -18.42
CA LYS A 176 -17.07 -1.47 -18.14
C LYS A 176 -15.64 -1.12 -17.71
N ILE A 177 -15.32 -1.45 -16.47
CA ILE A 177 -13.98 -1.27 -15.90
C ILE A 177 -13.17 -2.55 -16.10
N ASP A 178 -12.11 -2.50 -16.92
CA ASP A 178 -11.19 -3.60 -17.16
C ASP A 178 -10.17 -3.74 -15.99
N HIS A 179 -10.73 -3.88 -14.78
CA HIS A 179 -10.00 -4.06 -13.53
C HIS A 179 -10.88 -4.77 -12.48
N TYR A 180 -10.28 -5.16 -11.34
CA TYR A 180 -11.00 -5.82 -10.24
C TYR A 180 -11.50 -4.86 -9.15
N CYS A 181 -11.10 -3.61 -9.20
CA CYS A 181 -11.50 -2.54 -8.28
C CYS A 181 -11.50 -1.19 -8.99
N CYS A 182 -12.04 -0.18 -8.34
CA CYS A 182 -12.06 1.17 -8.84
C CYS A 182 -10.71 1.85 -8.63
N GLU A 183 -9.92 1.96 -9.70
CA GLU A 183 -8.68 2.73 -9.73
C GLU A 183 -8.82 3.97 -10.61
N LEU A 184 -8.13 5.05 -10.26
CA LEU A 184 -8.22 6.33 -10.96
C LEU A 184 -8.01 6.19 -12.47
N ILE A 185 -6.93 5.50 -12.87
CA ILE A 185 -6.58 5.31 -14.29
C ILE A 185 -7.67 4.50 -15.03
N ALA A 186 -8.24 3.48 -14.38
CA ALA A 186 -9.26 2.63 -14.98
C ALA A 186 -10.59 3.38 -15.14
N ILE A 187 -10.93 4.29 -14.20
CA ILE A 187 -12.16 5.09 -14.26
C ILE A 187 -12.01 6.23 -15.27
N THR A 188 -10.90 6.98 -15.26
CA THR A 188 -10.69 8.11 -16.18
C THR A 188 -10.64 7.65 -17.64
N ALA A 189 -10.23 6.42 -17.91
CA ALA A 189 -10.27 5.82 -19.25
C ALA A 189 -11.70 5.69 -19.83
N LEU A 190 -12.74 5.77 -19.00
CA LEU A 190 -14.15 5.70 -19.40
C LEU A 190 -14.78 7.09 -19.60
N ALA A 191 -14.03 8.16 -19.39
CA ALA A 191 -14.49 9.52 -19.58
C ALA A 191 -14.81 9.80 -21.06
N CYS A 192 -15.87 10.52 -21.32
CA CYS A 192 -16.21 10.98 -22.68
C CYS A 192 -15.75 12.41 -22.99
N ALA A 193 -15.30 13.14 -21.98
CA ALA A 193 -14.62 14.41 -22.19
C ALA A 193 -13.13 14.19 -22.50
N ASP A 194 -12.49 15.20 -23.08
CA ASP A 194 -11.04 15.22 -23.21
C ASP A 194 -10.40 15.39 -21.82
N VAL A 195 -9.93 14.28 -21.26
CA VAL A 195 -9.23 14.22 -19.98
C VAL A 195 -7.70 14.21 -20.11
N THR A 196 -7.18 14.50 -21.30
CA THR A 196 -5.73 14.47 -21.61
C THR A 196 -4.93 15.31 -20.63
N VAL A 197 -5.40 16.51 -20.31
CA VAL A 197 -4.73 17.42 -19.37
C VAL A 197 -4.76 16.87 -17.95
N GLN A 198 -5.90 16.32 -17.50
CA GLN A 198 -6.04 15.72 -16.18
C GLN A 198 -5.15 14.49 -16.02
N ASP A 199 -5.15 13.61 -17.02
CA ASP A 199 -4.28 12.43 -17.04
C ASP A 199 -2.80 12.80 -17.07
N ALA A 200 -2.43 13.84 -17.83
CA ALA A 200 -1.06 14.36 -17.83
C ALA A 200 -0.65 14.93 -16.46
N ILE A 201 -1.51 15.69 -15.80
CA ILE A 201 -1.24 16.25 -14.46
C ILE A 201 -1.14 15.12 -13.44
N ASN A 202 -2.06 14.15 -13.46
CA ASN A 202 -2.03 12.97 -12.57
C ASN A 202 -0.74 12.17 -12.77
N PHE A 203 -0.37 11.91 -14.02
CA PHE A 203 0.84 11.19 -14.38
C PHE A 203 2.10 11.91 -13.93
N VAL A 204 2.26 13.18 -14.32
CA VAL A 204 3.44 14.00 -13.98
C VAL A 204 3.52 14.17 -12.46
N GLY A 205 2.40 14.42 -11.77
CA GLY A 205 2.34 14.53 -10.33
C GLY A 205 2.78 13.24 -9.62
N ALA A 206 2.29 12.09 -10.07
CA ALA A 206 2.69 10.78 -9.54
C ALA A 206 4.18 10.51 -9.79
N MET A 207 4.70 10.83 -10.98
CA MET A 207 6.11 10.67 -11.33
C MET A 207 7.02 11.58 -10.48
N ILE A 208 6.64 12.83 -10.27
CA ILE A 208 7.38 13.76 -9.41
C ILE A 208 7.39 13.25 -7.96
N ALA A 209 6.22 12.93 -7.41
CA ALA A 209 6.10 12.43 -6.03
C ALA A 209 6.94 11.17 -5.81
N THR A 210 6.84 10.19 -6.72
CA THR A 210 7.62 8.95 -6.66
C THR A 210 9.11 9.22 -6.78
N SER A 211 9.53 10.06 -7.73
CA SER A 211 10.94 10.38 -7.94
C SER A 211 11.54 11.11 -6.73
N VAL A 212 10.84 12.10 -6.18
CA VAL A 212 11.29 12.82 -4.98
C VAL A 212 11.46 11.86 -3.80
N THR A 213 10.49 10.97 -3.58
CA THR A 213 10.57 9.98 -2.49
C THR A 213 11.74 9.01 -2.71
N LEU A 214 11.91 8.47 -3.92
CA LEU A 214 13.01 7.56 -4.24
C LEU A 214 14.39 8.24 -4.14
N LEU A 215 14.54 9.47 -4.59
CA LEU A 215 15.77 10.24 -4.45
C LEU A 215 16.11 10.49 -2.97
N PHE A 216 15.10 10.82 -2.17
CA PHE A 216 15.27 11.02 -0.72
C PHE A 216 15.66 9.73 -0.02
N ILE A 217 15.02 8.61 -0.35
CA ILE A 217 15.37 7.26 0.15
C ILE A 217 16.80 6.90 -0.28
N GLY A 218 17.14 7.07 -1.55
CA GLY A 218 18.46 6.80 -2.10
C GLY A 218 19.55 7.62 -1.42
N PHE A 219 19.31 8.93 -1.18
CA PHE A 219 20.20 9.79 -0.42
C PHE A 219 20.40 9.29 1.01
N SER A 220 19.30 8.96 1.72
CA SER A 220 19.33 8.45 3.10
C SER A 220 20.16 7.18 3.20
N TYR A 221 19.88 6.19 2.35
CA TYR A 221 20.62 4.91 2.37
C TYR A 221 22.06 5.03 1.85
N GLY A 222 22.32 5.93 0.92
CA GLY A 222 23.68 6.25 0.50
C GLY A 222 24.52 6.81 1.66
N LYS A 223 23.95 7.73 2.44
CA LYS A 223 24.61 8.28 3.65
C LYS A 223 24.79 7.22 4.74
N ILE A 224 23.79 6.37 4.96
CA ILE A 224 23.89 5.22 5.88
C ILE A 224 25.04 4.31 5.45
N GLY A 225 25.11 3.94 4.18
CA GLY A 225 26.18 3.09 3.66
C GLY A 225 27.58 3.67 3.92
N VAL A 226 27.78 4.95 3.62
CA VAL A 226 29.05 5.64 3.91
C VAL A 226 29.35 5.66 5.41
N SER A 227 28.36 5.88 6.27
CA SER A 227 28.55 5.90 7.72
C SER A 227 28.91 4.53 8.27
N VAL A 228 28.22 3.48 7.80
CA VAL A 228 28.49 2.09 8.20
C VAL A 228 29.90 1.65 7.80
N LEU A 229 30.38 2.03 6.61
CA LEU A 229 31.75 1.73 6.16
C LEU A 229 32.85 2.42 6.99
N LYS A 230 32.53 3.51 7.68
CA LYS A 230 33.47 4.24 8.57
C LYS A 230 33.54 3.68 9.99
N VAL A 231 32.57 2.83 10.40
CA VAL A 231 32.55 2.25 11.74
C VAL A 231 33.56 1.10 11.84
N ALA A 232 34.49 1.21 12.77
CA ALA A 232 35.62 0.25 12.93
C ALA A 232 35.16 -1.09 13.54
N SER A 233 33.98 -1.15 14.22
CA SER A 233 33.50 -2.37 14.89
C SER A 233 32.57 -3.17 13.98
N SER A 234 32.94 -4.40 13.68
CA SER A 234 32.16 -5.32 12.85
C SER A 234 30.76 -5.64 13.45
N GLN A 235 30.63 -5.61 14.77
CA GLN A 235 29.39 -5.96 15.47
C GLN A 235 28.34 -4.83 15.39
N GLU A 236 28.76 -3.57 15.56
CA GLU A 236 27.88 -2.40 15.44
C GLU A 236 27.46 -2.18 13.99
N CYS A 237 28.39 -2.33 13.05
CA CYS A 237 28.14 -2.30 11.62
C CYS A 237 27.10 -3.35 11.21
N TRP A 238 27.20 -4.58 11.67
CA TRP A 238 26.27 -5.65 11.38
C TRP A 238 24.85 -5.36 11.93
N LYS A 239 24.74 -4.83 13.14
CA LYS A 239 23.45 -4.47 13.75
C LYS A 239 22.74 -3.36 12.96
N ALA A 240 23.44 -2.30 12.61
CA ALA A 240 22.93 -1.21 11.79
C ALA A 240 22.49 -1.71 10.40
N TYR A 241 23.32 -2.52 9.74
CA TYR A 241 23.04 -3.12 8.45
C TYR A 241 21.79 -4.01 8.47
N SER A 242 21.64 -4.89 9.46
CA SER A 242 20.48 -5.79 9.58
C SER A 242 19.16 -5.04 9.68
N THR A 243 19.11 -3.96 10.45
CA THR A 243 17.90 -3.15 10.62
C THR A 243 17.57 -2.38 9.33
N CYS A 244 18.58 -1.81 8.68
CA CYS A 244 18.40 -1.07 7.43
C CYS A 244 17.98 -1.99 6.27
N THR A 245 18.53 -3.20 6.21
CA THR A 245 18.22 -4.18 5.15
C THR A 245 16.75 -4.58 5.16
N SER A 246 16.16 -4.80 6.34
CA SER A 246 14.74 -5.13 6.45
C SER A 246 13.85 -4.04 5.85
N HIS A 247 14.14 -2.80 6.19
CA HIS A 247 13.39 -1.66 5.69
C HIS A 247 13.61 -1.45 4.18
N LEU A 248 14.86 -1.56 3.71
CA LEU A 248 15.17 -1.45 2.28
C LEU A 248 14.46 -2.54 1.47
N PHE A 249 14.31 -3.74 2.03
CA PHE A 249 13.60 -4.83 1.37
C PHE A 249 12.10 -4.53 1.22
N VAL A 250 11.45 -3.99 2.25
CA VAL A 250 10.06 -3.51 2.18
C VAL A 250 9.88 -2.45 1.10
N ILE A 251 10.74 -1.42 1.09
CA ILE A 251 10.74 -0.36 0.08
C ILE A 251 10.89 -0.94 -1.32
N THR A 252 11.83 -1.87 -1.50
CA THR A 252 12.11 -2.49 -2.80
C THR A 252 10.89 -3.24 -3.32
N ILE A 253 10.24 -4.06 -2.50
CA ILE A 253 9.02 -4.78 -2.88
C ILE A 253 7.93 -3.78 -3.27
N PHE A 254 7.67 -2.77 -2.43
CA PHE A 254 6.65 -1.75 -2.68
C PHE A 254 6.83 -1.09 -4.06
N TYR A 255 8.02 -0.57 -4.34
CA TYR A 255 8.26 0.15 -5.60
C TYR A 255 8.39 -0.76 -6.82
N LEU A 256 8.90 -1.99 -6.67
CA LEU A 256 8.94 -2.95 -7.79
C LEU A 256 7.54 -3.36 -8.23
N VAL A 257 6.65 -3.64 -7.27
CA VAL A 257 5.28 -4.03 -7.60
C VAL A 257 4.50 -2.84 -8.16
N ALA A 258 4.68 -1.64 -7.60
CA ALA A 258 4.09 -0.42 -8.14
C ALA A 258 4.57 -0.14 -9.58
N ALA A 259 5.86 -0.33 -9.86
CA ALA A 259 6.41 -0.20 -11.21
C ALA A 259 5.82 -1.23 -12.17
N ALA A 260 5.63 -2.49 -11.74
CA ALA A 260 5.01 -3.53 -12.56
C ALA A 260 3.58 -3.16 -12.95
N VAL A 261 2.78 -2.66 -12.02
CA VAL A 261 1.43 -2.15 -12.30
C VAL A 261 1.51 -0.98 -13.29
N PHE A 262 2.35 0.01 -13.02
CA PHE A 262 2.50 1.17 -13.89
C PHE A 262 2.89 0.78 -15.33
N ILE A 263 3.84 -0.13 -15.50
CA ILE A 263 4.29 -0.64 -16.78
C ILE A 263 3.14 -1.35 -17.50
N SER A 264 2.33 -2.15 -16.78
CA SER A 264 1.23 -2.90 -17.36
C SER A 264 0.15 -2.01 -18.01
N TYR A 265 0.00 -0.77 -17.55
CA TYR A 265 -0.92 0.21 -18.14
C TYR A 265 -0.32 1.01 -19.30
N ARG A 266 1.01 1.18 -19.33
CA ARG A 266 1.68 2.05 -20.30
C ARG A 266 2.29 1.33 -21.48
N VAL A 267 2.65 0.06 -21.31
CA VAL A 267 3.24 -0.74 -22.40
C VAL A 267 2.13 -1.49 -23.13
N PRO A 268 2.00 -1.28 -24.47
CA PRO A 268 1.04 -2.05 -25.28
C PRO A 268 1.33 -3.55 -25.25
N GLY A 269 0.28 -4.37 -25.32
CA GLY A 269 0.41 -5.83 -25.39
C GLY A 269 0.17 -6.57 -24.08
N PHE A 270 0.03 -5.89 -22.95
CA PHE A 270 -0.41 -6.54 -21.71
C PHE A 270 -1.92 -6.88 -21.81
N SER A 271 -2.26 -8.13 -21.47
CA SER A 271 -3.65 -8.56 -21.35
C SER A 271 -4.32 -7.90 -20.15
N ILE A 272 -5.66 -7.83 -20.14
CA ILE A 272 -6.45 -7.36 -18.99
C ILE A 272 -6.12 -8.21 -17.77
N ASP A 273 -6.05 -9.54 -17.92
CA ASP A 273 -5.71 -10.46 -16.83
C ASP A 273 -4.36 -10.15 -16.19
N ALA A 274 -3.35 -9.82 -16.99
CA ALA A 274 -2.02 -9.46 -16.48
C ALA A 274 -2.05 -8.15 -15.66
N ARG A 275 -2.83 -7.15 -16.11
CA ARG A 275 -3.04 -5.89 -15.37
C ARG A 275 -3.76 -6.12 -14.05
N VAL A 276 -4.85 -6.88 -14.10
CA VAL A 276 -5.63 -7.26 -12.91
C VAL A 276 -4.75 -8.00 -11.92
N LEU A 277 -3.99 -9.01 -12.38
CA LEU A 277 -3.07 -9.77 -11.55
C LEU A 277 -2.01 -8.87 -10.90
N ALA A 278 -1.39 -7.96 -11.66
CA ALA A 278 -0.41 -7.02 -11.13
C ALA A 278 -1.01 -6.14 -10.02
N GLY A 279 -2.23 -5.63 -10.22
CA GLY A 279 -2.95 -4.83 -9.22
C GLY A 279 -3.29 -5.63 -7.95
N VAL A 280 -3.79 -6.87 -8.09
CA VAL A 280 -4.08 -7.74 -6.93
C VAL A 280 -2.80 -8.08 -6.16
N VAL A 281 -1.71 -8.40 -6.86
CA VAL A 281 -0.40 -8.67 -6.25
C VAL A 281 0.09 -7.42 -5.51
N GLN A 282 -0.10 -6.22 -6.06
CA GLN A 282 0.24 -4.96 -5.39
C GLN A 282 -0.52 -4.77 -4.07
N ASN A 283 -1.77 -5.20 -4.00
CA ASN A 283 -2.61 -5.01 -2.82
C ASN A 283 -2.45 -6.13 -1.78
N ILE A 284 -1.84 -7.27 -2.12
CA ILE A 284 -1.65 -8.40 -1.20
C ILE A 284 -0.18 -8.61 -0.83
N LEU A 285 0.76 -8.56 -1.80
CA LEU A 285 2.14 -8.99 -1.57
C LEU A 285 2.88 -8.12 -0.55
N PRO A 286 2.94 -6.77 -0.67
CA PRO A 286 3.59 -5.94 0.33
C PRO A 286 2.96 -6.12 1.73
N PRO A 287 1.62 -6.03 1.91
CA PRO A 287 0.96 -6.24 3.19
C PRO A 287 1.18 -7.62 3.81
N LEU A 288 1.32 -8.66 3.00
CA LEU A 288 1.61 -10.02 3.47
C LEU A 288 3.06 -10.17 3.95
N VAL A 289 4.00 -9.56 3.23
CA VAL A 289 5.43 -9.74 3.49
C VAL A 289 5.93 -8.83 4.62
N ASN A 290 5.34 -7.65 4.79
CA ASN A 290 5.75 -6.68 5.81
C ASN A 290 5.82 -7.27 7.23
N PRO A 291 4.76 -7.88 7.81
CA PRO A 291 4.83 -8.45 9.14
C PRO A 291 5.82 -9.62 9.22
N LEU A 292 5.99 -10.40 8.16
CA LEU A 292 6.98 -11.49 8.11
C LEU A 292 8.39 -10.95 8.22
N ILE A 293 8.72 -9.90 7.46
CA ILE A 293 10.04 -9.27 7.51
C ILE A 293 10.31 -8.73 8.92
N TYR A 294 9.36 -7.99 9.50
CA TYR A 294 9.54 -7.42 10.83
C TYR A 294 9.64 -8.49 11.93
N CYS A 295 8.82 -9.53 11.88
CA CYS A 295 8.89 -10.63 12.83
C CYS A 295 10.17 -11.47 12.71
N LEU A 296 10.65 -11.73 11.49
CA LEU A 296 11.83 -12.57 11.27
C LEU A 296 13.16 -11.82 11.49
N LYS A 297 13.23 -10.56 11.05
CA LYS A 297 14.48 -9.79 11.05
C LYS A 297 14.68 -8.94 12.31
N THR A 298 13.61 -8.57 13.03
CA THR A 298 13.70 -7.71 14.21
C THR A 298 13.64 -8.55 15.48
N LYS A 299 14.76 -8.64 16.18
CA LYS A 299 14.92 -9.46 17.40
C LYS A 299 13.91 -9.07 18.49
N GLU A 300 13.67 -7.78 18.66
CA GLU A 300 12.75 -7.21 19.65
C GLU A 300 11.32 -7.69 19.39
N VAL A 301 10.84 -7.60 18.15
CA VAL A 301 9.49 -8.05 17.75
C VAL A 301 9.36 -9.56 17.94
N ARG A 302 10.36 -10.33 17.50
CA ARG A 302 10.36 -11.78 17.65
C ARG A 302 10.30 -12.21 19.11
N VAL A 303 11.08 -11.58 19.99
CA VAL A 303 11.07 -11.88 21.44
C VAL A 303 9.71 -11.54 22.06
N SER A 304 9.12 -10.39 21.69
CA SER A 304 7.81 -9.96 22.16
C SER A 304 6.70 -10.90 21.68
N LEU A 305 6.76 -11.34 20.44
CA LEU A 305 5.81 -12.32 19.87
C LEU A 305 5.88 -13.64 20.63
N LEU A 306 7.07 -14.20 20.84
CA LEU A 306 7.25 -15.45 21.59
C LEU A 306 6.76 -15.34 23.04
N LYS A 307 6.97 -14.19 23.69
CA LYS A 307 6.46 -13.92 25.04
C LYS A 307 4.94 -13.87 25.09
N SER A 308 4.31 -13.24 24.11
CA SER A 308 2.86 -13.14 23.99
C SER A 308 2.22 -14.52 23.74
N LEU A 309 2.81 -15.32 22.87
CA LEU A 309 2.37 -16.69 22.61
C LEU A 309 2.45 -17.58 23.87
N LYS A 310 3.56 -17.50 24.62
CA LYS A 310 3.72 -18.25 25.88
C LYS A 310 2.66 -17.84 26.93
N ARG A 311 2.32 -16.55 27.02
CA ARG A 311 1.27 -16.08 27.92
C ARG A 311 -0.10 -16.64 27.55
N MET A 312 -0.46 -16.65 26.27
CA MET A 312 -1.71 -17.24 25.78
C MET A 312 -1.81 -18.73 26.11
N THR A 313 -0.74 -19.50 25.87
CA THR A 313 -0.70 -20.93 26.16
C THR A 313 -0.89 -21.22 27.67
N VAL A 314 -0.31 -20.39 28.54
CA VAL A 314 -0.48 -20.55 30.01
C VAL A 314 -1.91 -20.23 30.46
N VAL A 315 -2.57 -19.26 29.82
CA VAL A 315 -3.98 -18.93 30.12
C VAL A 315 -4.90 -20.07 29.65
N THR A 316 -4.68 -20.60 28.44
CA THR A 316 -5.50 -21.71 27.89
C THR A 316 -5.37 -23.00 28.69
N ASN A 317 -4.21 -23.27 29.31
CA ASN A 317 -4.00 -24.45 30.17
C ASN A 317 -4.57 -24.29 31.61
N ARG A 318 -5.12 -23.12 31.94
CA ARG A 318 -5.76 -22.82 33.23
C ARG A 318 -7.29 -22.81 33.18
N ILE A 319 -7.85 -22.91 31.97
CA ILE A 319 -9.29 -23.05 31.68
C ILE A 319 -9.59 -24.52 31.40
#